data_cdec93bf0d834fcf22c15c6b23d66b33
#
_entry.id   cdec93bf0d834fcf22c15c6b23d66b33
#
_cell.length_a   1.000
_cell.length_b   1.000
_cell.length_c   1.000
_cell.angle_alpha   90.00
_cell.angle_beta   90.00
_cell.angle_gamma   90.00
#
_symmetry.space_group_name_H-M   'P 1'
#
loop_
_entity.id
_entity.type
_entity.pdbx_description
1 polymer ?
#
loop_
_entity_poly.entity_id
_entity_poly.type
_entity_poly.pdbx_seq_one_letter_code
_entity_poly.pdbx_strand_id
1 'polypeptide(L)'
;ITGGTGFTVRDNTPQAVTPLLDKHVEGFGELFRQVSVLEIGTSSLQSRALAGFANSTLVCCMPGSPNACRTAWQKILGEQLDSRTRPCNFVPHLKALPERPVAACGPRS
;
A
#
# COMPACT_ATOMS: atom_id res chain seq x y z
N ILE A 1 8.10 3.52 -1.00
CA ILE A 1 8.50 4.93 -1.06
C ILE A 1 7.99 5.62 0.20
N THR A 2 8.86 6.32 0.90
CA THR A 2 8.48 7.05 2.11
C THR A 2 8.70 8.54 1.89
N GLY A 3 7.75 9.35 2.39
CA GLY A 3 7.82 10.81 2.29
C GLY A 3 7.10 11.38 1.08
N GLY A 4 6.90 12.68 1.12
CA GLY A 4 6.29 13.43 0.02
C GLY A 4 4.79 13.24 -0.14
N THR A 5 4.09 12.75 0.88
CA THR A 5 2.65 12.48 0.80
C THR A 5 1.78 13.53 1.47
N GLY A 6 2.37 14.59 2.05
CA GLY A 6 1.62 15.67 2.67
C GLY A 6 1.10 16.70 1.65
N PHE A 7 0.84 17.91 2.13
CA PHE A 7 0.23 18.96 1.31
C PHE A 7 1.12 20.16 1.04
N THR A 8 2.41 20.10 1.42
CA THR A 8 3.32 21.20 1.12
C THR A 8 3.69 21.20 -0.37
N VAL A 9 4.31 22.28 -0.82
CA VAL A 9 4.75 22.41 -2.22
C VAL A 9 5.74 21.31 -2.60
N ARG A 10 6.48 20.78 -1.63
CA ARG A 10 7.48 19.72 -1.87
C ARG A 10 6.86 18.33 -1.88
N ASP A 11 5.63 18.18 -1.44
CA ASP A 11 4.98 16.88 -1.32
C ASP A 11 4.35 16.48 -2.65
N ASN A 12 5.15 15.90 -3.53
CA ASN A 12 4.75 15.56 -4.89
C ASN A 12 4.76 14.06 -5.18
N THR A 13 4.95 13.22 -4.17
CA THR A 13 5.03 11.76 -4.39
C THR A 13 3.78 11.19 -5.05
N PRO A 14 2.55 11.50 -4.60
CA PRO A 14 1.36 10.97 -5.28
C PRO A 14 1.27 11.39 -6.74
N GLN A 15 1.59 12.64 -7.05
CA GLN A 15 1.56 13.15 -8.41
C GLN A 15 2.60 12.48 -9.32
N ALA A 16 3.76 12.14 -8.76
CA ALA A 16 4.83 11.50 -9.50
C ALA A 16 4.57 10.01 -9.72
N VAL A 17 4.00 9.33 -8.75
CA VAL A 17 3.84 7.86 -8.78
C VAL A 17 2.57 7.42 -9.48
N THR A 18 1.46 8.12 -9.26
CA THR A 18 0.16 7.71 -9.78
C THR A 18 0.17 7.39 -11.28
N PRO A 19 0.78 8.22 -12.15
CA PRO A 19 0.79 7.91 -13.59
C PRO A 19 1.58 6.65 -13.97
N LEU A 20 2.43 6.16 -13.08
CA LEU A 20 3.26 4.98 -13.34
C LEU A 20 2.57 3.67 -12.99
N LEU A 21 1.42 3.73 -12.32
CA LEU A 21 0.72 2.54 -11.85
C LEU A 21 -0.21 2.00 -12.93
N ASP A 22 -0.14 0.69 -13.15
CA ASP A 22 -1.04 -0.02 -14.05
C ASP A 22 -2.39 -0.28 -13.39
N LYS A 23 -2.37 -0.60 -12.11
CA LYS A 23 -3.56 -0.80 -11.27
C LYS A 23 -3.37 -0.11 -9.94
N HIS A 24 -4.38 0.62 -9.52
CA HIS A 24 -4.38 1.29 -8.23
C HIS A 24 -4.94 0.38 -7.15
N VAL A 25 -4.25 0.30 -6.01
CA VAL A 25 -4.75 -0.39 -4.82
C VAL A 25 -5.32 0.69 -3.89
N GLU A 26 -6.52 1.14 -4.18
CA GLU A 26 -7.13 2.24 -3.44
C GLU A 26 -7.34 1.88 -1.98
N GLY A 27 -7.62 0.61 -1.69
CA GLY A 27 -7.79 0.13 -0.33
C GLY A 27 -6.60 0.33 0.58
N PHE A 28 -5.39 0.42 0.03
CA PHE A 28 -4.22 0.65 0.86
C PHE A 28 -4.29 2.01 1.56
N GLY A 29 -4.52 3.07 0.80
CA GLY A 29 -4.62 4.41 1.36
C GLY A 29 -5.79 4.54 2.33
N GLU A 30 -6.92 3.96 1.98
CA GLU A 30 -8.10 3.95 2.85
C GLU A 30 -7.81 3.27 4.18
N LEU A 31 -7.29 2.06 4.14
CA LEU A 31 -6.98 1.30 5.35
C LEU A 31 -5.86 1.95 6.16
N PHE A 32 -4.83 2.46 5.48
CA PHE A 32 -3.74 3.14 6.15
C PHE A 32 -4.25 4.35 6.95
N ARG A 33 -5.08 5.18 6.34
CA ARG A 33 -5.64 6.34 7.04
C ARG A 33 -6.56 5.92 8.16
N GLN A 34 -7.32 4.84 7.98
CA GLN A 34 -8.22 4.31 9.00
C GLN A 34 -7.45 3.82 10.24
N VAL A 35 -6.38 3.05 10.04
CA VAL A 35 -5.58 2.59 11.19
C VAL A 35 -4.78 3.73 11.81
N SER A 36 -4.39 4.72 11.01
CA SER A 36 -3.66 5.88 11.51
C SER A 36 -4.51 6.76 12.43
N VAL A 37 -5.83 6.80 12.22
CA VAL A 37 -6.73 7.56 13.11
C VAL A 37 -6.57 7.11 14.57
N LEU A 38 -6.34 5.82 14.79
CA LEU A 38 -6.17 5.28 16.14
C LEU A 38 -4.90 5.79 16.82
N GLU A 39 -3.92 6.24 16.04
CA GLU A 39 -2.63 6.69 16.56
C GLU A 39 -2.53 8.20 16.61
N ILE A 40 -2.99 8.89 15.57
CA ILE A 40 -2.79 10.33 15.40
C ILE A 40 -4.08 11.12 15.19
N GLY A 41 -5.25 10.46 15.35
CA GLY A 41 -6.54 11.15 15.22
C GLY A 41 -6.77 11.71 13.82
N THR A 42 -7.40 12.88 13.77
CA THR A 42 -7.75 13.51 12.48
C THR A 42 -6.55 13.92 11.64
N SER A 43 -5.35 13.95 12.20
CA SER A 43 -4.16 14.24 11.41
C SER A 43 -3.91 13.19 10.33
N SER A 44 -4.55 12.02 10.42
CA SER A 44 -4.47 10.99 9.39
C SER A 44 -4.96 11.47 8.02
N LEU A 45 -5.85 12.45 7.98
CA LEU A 45 -6.33 13.01 6.71
C LEU A 45 -5.25 13.79 5.95
N GLN A 46 -4.16 14.14 6.62
CA GLN A 46 -3.03 14.81 5.98
C GLN A 46 -2.16 13.84 5.17
N SER A 47 -2.41 12.53 5.27
CA SER A 47 -1.63 11.54 4.54
C SER A 47 -2.30 11.21 3.22
N ARG A 48 -1.56 11.43 2.12
CA ARG A 48 -1.99 10.99 0.79
C ARG A 48 -1.31 9.67 0.41
N ALA A 49 -1.21 8.77 1.37
CA ALA A 49 -0.67 7.43 1.13
C ALA A 49 -1.45 6.71 0.04
N LEU A 50 -0.75 5.99 -0.79
CA LEU A 50 -1.35 5.24 -1.90
C LEU A 50 -0.51 4.01 -2.22
N ALA A 51 -1.10 3.09 -2.96
CA ALA A 51 -0.38 1.94 -3.48
C ALA A 51 -0.97 1.52 -4.82
N GLY A 52 -0.19 0.75 -5.56
CA GLY A 52 -0.62 0.18 -6.83
C GLY A 52 0.42 -0.75 -7.38
N PHE A 53 0.10 -1.35 -8.50
CA PHE A 53 1.02 -2.24 -9.22
C PHE A 53 1.56 -1.55 -10.45
N ALA A 54 2.86 -1.71 -10.68
CA ALA A 54 3.55 -1.29 -11.89
C ALA A 54 4.37 -2.49 -12.35
N ASN A 55 4.01 -3.06 -13.50
CA ASN A 55 4.71 -4.23 -14.07
C ASN A 55 4.88 -5.37 -13.05
N SER A 56 3.82 -5.71 -12.33
CA SER A 56 3.80 -6.76 -11.30
C SER A 56 4.70 -6.44 -10.09
N THR A 57 5.04 -5.19 -9.90
CA THR A 57 5.71 -4.72 -8.68
C THR A 57 4.72 -3.91 -7.86
N LEU A 58 4.59 -4.26 -6.58
CA LEU A 58 3.76 -3.46 -5.67
C LEU A 58 4.55 -2.23 -5.25
N VAL A 59 3.96 -1.07 -5.49
CA VAL A 59 4.54 0.22 -5.09
C VAL A 59 3.64 0.81 -4.02
N CYS A 60 4.20 1.10 -2.87
CA CYS A 60 3.48 1.71 -1.75
C CYS A 60 4.14 3.03 -1.39
N CYS A 61 3.34 4.07 -1.27
CA CYS A 61 3.81 5.40 -0.85
C CYS A 61 3.17 5.75 0.48
N MET A 62 3.99 6.14 1.45
CA MET A 62 3.54 6.42 2.80
C MET A 62 4.32 7.59 3.39
N PRO A 63 3.80 8.21 4.46
CA PRO A 63 4.53 9.31 5.11
C PRO A 63 5.92 8.89 5.54
N GLY A 64 6.83 9.86 5.59
CA GLY A 64 8.25 9.61 5.87
C GLY A 64 8.58 9.32 7.33
N SER A 65 7.64 9.45 8.26
CA SER A 65 7.94 9.20 9.67
C SER A 65 8.17 7.71 9.92
N PRO A 66 9.11 7.36 10.83
CA PRO A 66 9.32 5.94 11.19
C PRO A 66 8.04 5.27 11.70
N ASN A 67 7.21 6.01 12.42
CA ASN A 67 5.96 5.47 12.96
C ASN A 67 4.97 5.12 11.85
N ALA A 68 4.86 5.96 10.83
CA ALA A 68 3.98 5.69 9.69
C ALA A 68 4.43 4.44 8.93
N CYS A 69 5.73 4.30 8.71
CA CYS A 69 6.28 3.11 8.05
C CYS A 69 6.03 1.85 8.88
N ARG A 70 6.18 1.93 10.18
CA ARG A 70 5.90 0.80 11.08
C ARG A 70 4.43 0.41 11.05
N THR A 71 3.54 1.40 11.06
CA THR A 71 2.09 1.17 10.97
C THR A 71 1.73 0.49 9.66
N ALA A 72 2.26 0.98 8.54
CA ALA A 72 2.00 0.40 7.23
C ALA A 72 2.46 -1.05 7.18
N TRP A 73 3.65 -1.34 7.70
CA TRP A 73 4.19 -2.69 7.69
C TRP A 73 3.42 -3.62 8.63
N GLN A 74 3.29 -3.23 9.90
CA GLN A 74 2.72 -4.11 10.93
C GLN A 74 1.22 -4.35 10.76
N LYS A 75 0.49 -3.35 10.28
CA LYS A 75 -0.97 -3.43 10.22
C LYS A 75 -1.50 -3.85 8.85
N ILE A 76 -0.71 -3.72 7.79
CA ILE A 76 -1.20 -3.94 6.43
C ILE A 76 -0.25 -4.81 5.61
N LEU A 77 0.95 -4.30 5.33
CA LEU A 77 1.82 -4.92 4.33
C LEU A 77 2.38 -6.26 4.77
N GLY A 78 2.71 -6.40 6.05
CA GLY A 78 3.25 -7.66 6.56
C GLY A 78 2.30 -8.83 6.32
N GLU A 79 0.99 -8.60 6.45
CA GLU A 79 0.00 -9.63 6.16
C GLU A 79 -0.19 -9.83 4.66
N GLN A 80 -0.31 -8.74 3.89
CA GLN A 80 -0.60 -8.84 2.47
C GLN A 80 0.58 -9.33 1.63
N LEU A 81 1.78 -9.27 2.16
CA LEU A 81 2.97 -9.83 1.52
C LEU A 81 3.30 -11.23 2.03
N ASP A 82 2.40 -11.84 2.77
CA ASP A 82 2.51 -13.22 3.25
C ASP A 82 1.51 -14.09 2.47
N SER A 83 2.02 -15.09 1.75
CA SER A 83 1.20 -15.98 0.93
C SER A 83 0.21 -16.82 1.73
N ARG A 84 0.36 -16.87 3.06
CA ARG A 84 -0.53 -17.61 3.94
C ARG A 84 -1.77 -16.81 4.34
N THR A 85 -1.78 -15.51 4.11
CA THR A 85 -2.91 -14.65 4.51
C THR A 85 -4.15 -14.96 3.69
N ARG A 86 -5.25 -15.22 4.36
CA ARG A 86 -6.55 -15.56 3.77
C ARG A 86 -7.55 -14.42 3.98
N PRO A 87 -8.53 -14.25 3.10
CA PRO A 87 -8.84 -15.07 1.91
C PRO A 87 -7.94 -14.80 0.72
N CYS A 88 -7.22 -13.68 0.70
CA CYS A 88 -6.29 -13.35 -0.38
C CYS A 88 -5.18 -12.43 0.12
N ASN A 89 -4.15 -12.31 -0.71
CA ASN A 89 -2.99 -11.48 -0.43
C ASN A 89 -2.39 -11.01 -1.76
N PHE A 90 -1.36 -10.16 -1.70
CA PHE A 90 -0.75 -9.60 -2.91
C PHE A 90 0.24 -10.53 -3.60
N VAL A 91 0.70 -11.59 -2.93
CA VAL A 91 1.81 -12.39 -3.44
C VAL A 91 1.57 -12.95 -4.86
N PRO A 92 0.38 -13.48 -5.21
CA PRO A 92 0.15 -13.98 -6.57
C PRO A 92 0.27 -12.92 -7.66
N HIS A 93 0.15 -11.65 -7.31
CA HIS A 93 0.17 -10.55 -8.27
C HIS A 93 1.56 -9.95 -8.44
N LEU A 94 2.52 -10.38 -7.65
CA LEU A 94 3.89 -9.90 -7.74
C LEU A 94 4.63 -10.66 -8.81
N LYS A 95 5.69 -10.06 -9.34
CA LYS A 95 6.58 -10.71 -10.30
C LYS A 95 7.32 -11.82 -9.60
N ALA A 96 6.79 -13.02 -9.73
CA ALA A 96 7.37 -14.23 -9.18
C ALA A 96 7.94 -15.06 -10.32
N LEU A 97 8.04 -16.38 -10.14
CA LEU A 97 8.53 -17.27 -11.18
C LEU A 97 7.66 -17.15 -12.43
N PRO A 98 8.25 -16.95 -13.61
CA PRO A 98 7.49 -16.71 -14.84
C PRO A 98 6.48 -17.80 -15.20
N GLU A 99 6.75 -19.04 -14.77
CA GLU A 99 5.91 -20.19 -15.07
C GLU A 99 4.70 -20.30 -14.14
N ARG A 100 4.60 -19.44 -13.14
CA ARG A 100 3.51 -19.52 -12.18
C ARG A 100 2.33 -18.70 -12.65
N PRO A 101 1.17 -19.34 -12.90
CA PRO A 101 -0.03 -18.57 -13.17
C PRO A 101 -0.44 -17.76 -11.93
N VAL A 102 -1.02 -16.58 -12.18
CA VAL A 102 -1.56 -15.77 -11.10
C VAL A 102 -2.85 -16.43 -10.61
N ALA A 103 -2.87 -16.78 -9.33
CA ALA A 103 -4.03 -17.41 -8.73
C ALA A 103 -5.11 -16.36 -8.41
N ALA A 104 -6.37 -16.77 -8.54
CA ALA A 104 -7.48 -15.96 -8.07
C ALA A 104 -7.50 -15.95 -6.54
N CYS A 105 -8.20 -14.97 -5.98
CA CYS A 105 -8.41 -14.92 -4.53
C CYS A 105 -9.16 -16.18 -4.10
N GLY A 106 -8.78 -16.70 -2.93
CA GLY A 106 -9.47 -17.82 -2.34
C GLY A 106 -10.87 -17.45 -1.86
N PRO A 107 -11.67 -18.45 -1.50
CA PRO A 107 -13.01 -18.17 -0.97
C PRO A 107 -12.92 -17.41 0.34
N ARG A 108 -13.87 -16.51 0.52
CA ARG A 108 -14.01 -15.80 1.79
C ARG A 108 -14.60 -16.74 2.82
N SER A 109 -13.97 -16.82 3.94
CA SER A 109 -14.41 -17.68 5.04
C SER A 109 -14.75 -16.84 6.25
#